data_7a1ae2fbe207cb2086b4cba265edac19
#
_entry.id   7a1ae2fbe207cb2086b4cba265edac19
#
_cell.length_a   1.000
_cell.length_b   1.000
_cell.length_c   1.000
_cell.angle_alpha   90.00
_cell.angle_beta   90.00
_cell.angle_gamma   90.00
#
_symmetry.space_group_name_H-M   'P 1'
#
loop_
_entity.id
_entity.type
_entity.pdbx_description
1 polymer ?
#
loop_
_entity_poly.entity_id
_entity_poly.type
_entity_poly.pdbx_seq_one_letter_code
_entity_poly.pdbx_strand_id
1 'polypeptide(L)'
;MPQITVPKEPFDAVVVGSGATGGWAAKCLTEAGWRVALLEAGPKITPKDFTEHVTPWQMQYLGQSPTILRDRPIQGLCYACCESNQRWFVNDFENPYTQDKPFHWIRQRVLGGRSNSWGRQTYRMSDLDFKCATHDGYGDDWPISYEEMVPYYETVEKYVGISGQAENLPQLPDSVFLPPMEMTCGETILRDRVREKMNRVVTIGRVAILTQKHNGRAACHYCGPCEQGCSTFSYFSSPWTTIADAQRTGKLTLICDAVVAQVPTKDGKATGVMYIDRVTREPKEVRARVVVLCASTLESTRLLLNSNICNQNDALGRYIMDHHYQGGASGTMPMLEAKPWAGPPRRPNGIYIPRFRNVKESTTNGFIRGYGYQGGSSPAFDMSAPGFGAGYKEAVRKGHWNINFSAFCECLSRKENYVEIDRDRVDAWGVPVLKMHAEYGDNEKKLWNDGREQAAEMLEAAGAKDVKLTGEPSVYGFCIHEVGTARMGTDSRTSVVNRSCQTHDVKNIFVTDGACWVSSGCQNPTLTMMAITVRACDYITKEYSKQVA
;
A
#
# COMPACT_ATOMS: atom_id res chain seq x y z
N MET A 1 -11.34 -14.97 28.94
CA MET A 1 -11.56 -14.96 27.48
C MET A 1 -11.93 -16.37 27.09
N PRO A 2 -12.92 -16.61 26.22
CA PRO A 2 -13.21 -17.96 25.79
C PRO A 2 -11.98 -18.53 25.06
N GLN A 3 -11.54 -19.71 25.47
CA GLN A 3 -10.53 -20.47 24.76
C GLN A 3 -11.05 -20.75 23.34
N ILE A 4 -10.35 -20.26 22.31
CA ILE A 4 -10.64 -20.63 20.94
C ILE A 4 -10.19 -22.07 20.79
N THR A 5 -11.13 -23.01 20.84
CA THR A 5 -10.87 -24.41 20.56
C THR A 5 -10.62 -24.53 19.07
N VAL A 6 -9.39 -24.79 18.65
CA VAL A 6 -9.07 -25.07 17.23
C VAL A 6 -9.86 -26.33 16.84
N PRO A 7 -10.67 -26.30 15.79
CA PRO A 7 -11.46 -27.46 15.36
C PRO A 7 -10.56 -28.67 15.13
N LYS A 8 -11.02 -29.88 15.52
CA LYS A 8 -10.32 -31.14 15.25
C LYS A 8 -10.17 -31.41 13.75
N GLU A 9 -11.09 -30.90 12.93
CA GLU A 9 -11.03 -31.01 11.47
C GLU A 9 -10.32 -29.82 10.83
N PRO A 10 -9.52 -30.04 9.79
CA PRO A 10 -8.83 -28.96 9.09
C PRO A 10 -9.83 -27.95 8.50
N PHE A 11 -9.44 -26.67 8.47
CA PHE A 11 -10.13 -25.63 7.71
C PHE A 11 -10.04 -25.93 6.20
N ASP A 12 -10.97 -25.38 5.43
CA ASP A 12 -10.86 -25.46 3.97
C ASP A 12 -9.72 -24.56 3.48
N ALA A 13 -9.58 -23.35 4.09
CA ALA A 13 -8.44 -22.50 3.87
C ALA A 13 -7.94 -21.82 5.16
N VAL A 14 -6.64 -21.55 5.19
CA VAL A 14 -6.02 -20.61 6.11
C VAL A 14 -5.50 -19.41 5.32
N VAL A 15 -5.85 -18.20 5.77
CA VAL A 15 -5.38 -16.93 5.22
C VAL A 15 -4.43 -16.32 6.24
N VAL A 16 -3.22 -15.98 5.81
CA VAL A 16 -2.17 -15.39 6.66
C VAL A 16 -2.05 -13.90 6.36
N GLY A 17 -2.35 -13.08 7.36
CA GLY A 17 -2.41 -11.62 7.25
C GLY A 17 -3.82 -11.09 6.98
N SER A 18 -4.20 -10.04 7.71
CA SER A 18 -5.55 -9.46 7.70
C SER A 18 -5.66 -8.12 6.94
N GLY A 19 -4.60 -7.74 6.23
CA GLY A 19 -4.54 -6.50 5.45
C GLY A 19 -5.56 -6.45 4.31
N ALA A 20 -5.34 -5.56 3.35
CA ALA A 20 -6.25 -5.38 2.22
C ALA A 20 -6.51 -6.69 1.46
N THR A 21 -5.47 -7.43 1.12
CA THR A 21 -5.56 -8.70 0.38
C THR A 21 -6.15 -9.82 1.24
N GLY A 22 -5.72 -9.97 2.49
CA GLY A 22 -6.25 -11.00 3.38
C GLY A 22 -7.73 -10.81 3.74
N GLY A 23 -8.16 -9.57 3.88
CA GLY A 23 -9.58 -9.26 4.04
C GLY A 23 -10.41 -9.69 2.82
N TRP A 24 -9.92 -9.46 1.60
CA TRP A 24 -10.56 -9.93 0.37
C TRP A 24 -10.55 -11.45 0.26
N ALA A 25 -9.42 -12.11 0.54
CA ALA A 25 -9.35 -13.57 0.53
C ALA A 25 -10.34 -14.19 1.52
N ALA A 26 -10.39 -13.69 2.76
CA ALA A 26 -11.34 -14.13 3.76
C ALA A 26 -12.80 -13.96 3.30
N LYS A 27 -13.14 -12.76 2.74
CA LYS A 27 -14.49 -12.49 2.21
C LYS A 27 -14.86 -13.47 1.08
N CYS A 28 -14.05 -13.53 0.03
CA CYS A 28 -14.35 -14.35 -1.15
C CYS A 28 -14.52 -15.83 -0.80
N LEU A 29 -13.62 -16.38 0.02
CA LEU A 29 -13.67 -17.81 0.37
C LEU A 29 -14.83 -18.13 1.32
N THR A 30 -15.13 -17.27 2.31
CA THR A 30 -16.26 -17.51 3.22
C THR A 30 -17.63 -17.35 2.53
N GLU A 31 -17.76 -16.39 1.61
CA GLU A 31 -18.97 -16.23 0.78
C GLU A 31 -19.16 -17.39 -0.20
N ALA A 32 -18.07 -18.04 -0.64
CA ALA A 32 -18.13 -19.30 -1.41
C ALA A 32 -18.47 -20.52 -0.54
N GLY A 33 -18.70 -20.34 0.76
CA GLY A 33 -19.14 -21.38 1.67
C GLY A 33 -18.02 -22.07 2.45
N TRP A 34 -16.76 -21.70 2.28
CA TRP A 34 -15.61 -22.33 2.91
C TRP A 34 -15.45 -21.93 4.38
N ARG A 35 -14.97 -22.86 5.20
CA ARG A 35 -14.53 -22.59 6.58
C ARG A 35 -13.10 -22.05 6.53
N VAL A 36 -12.93 -20.79 6.90
CA VAL A 36 -11.67 -20.07 6.78
C VAL A 36 -11.13 -19.68 8.15
N ALA A 37 -9.84 -19.96 8.39
CA ALA A 37 -9.07 -19.34 9.48
C ALA A 37 -8.31 -18.15 8.93
N LEU A 38 -8.51 -16.96 9.51
CA LEU A 38 -7.73 -15.75 9.20
C LEU A 38 -6.82 -15.44 10.38
N LEU A 39 -5.51 -15.49 10.14
CA LEU A 39 -4.49 -15.23 11.16
C LEU A 39 -3.91 -13.81 10.98
N GLU A 40 -3.83 -13.08 12.08
CA GLU A 40 -3.21 -11.75 12.17
C GLU A 40 -2.13 -11.76 13.26
N ALA A 41 -0.93 -11.31 12.91
CA ALA A 41 0.19 -11.30 13.85
C ALA A 41 0.03 -10.27 15.00
N GLY A 42 -0.73 -9.21 14.76
CA GLY A 42 -0.98 -8.16 15.73
C GLY A 42 -2.28 -8.31 16.50
N PRO A 43 -2.52 -7.39 17.45
CA PRO A 43 -3.73 -7.39 18.25
C PRO A 43 -4.95 -6.91 17.46
N LYS A 44 -6.11 -7.19 18.01
CA LYS A 44 -7.38 -6.62 17.54
C LYS A 44 -7.46 -5.14 17.93
N ILE A 45 -7.84 -4.30 16.96
CA ILE A 45 -8.24 -2.91 17.19
C ILE A 45 -9.76 -2.76 17.07
N THR A 46 -10.30 -1.72 17.66
CA THR A 46 -11.72 -1.40 17.67
C THR A 46 -11.91 0.10 17.40
N PRO A 47 -13.12 0.57 17.09
CA PRO A 47 -13.37 2.02 16.92
C PRO A 47 -13.04 2.87 18.17
N LYS A 48 -12.92 2.26 19.36
CA LYS A 48 -12.45 2.95 20.57
C LYS A 48 -10.97 3.35 20.52
N ASP A 49 -10.23 2.73 19.62
CA ASP A 49 -8.82 3.01 19.38
C ASP A 49 -8.59 4.17 18.40
N PHE A 50 -9.66 4.71 17.81
CA PHE A 50 -9.61 5.80 16.85
C PHE A 50 -9.47 7.14 17.54
N THR A 51 -8.69 8.04 16.95
CA THR A 51 -8.37 9.36 17.51
C THR A 51 -8.55 10.51 16.52
N GLU A 52 -9.21 10.27 15.39
CA GLU A 52 -9.39 11.28 14.33
C GLU A 52 -10.23 12.50 14.78
N HIS A 53 -10.96 12.39 15.88
CA HIS A 53 -11.71 13.48 16.51
C HIS A 53 -11.06 14.03 17.78
N VAL A 54 -9.92 13.46 18.21
CA VAL A 54 -9.16 13.99 19.32
C VAL A 54 -8.32 15.17 18.82
N THR A 55 -8.54 16.33 19.41
CA THR A 55 -7.83 17.53 18.99
C THR A 55 -6.38 17.54 19.48
N PRO A 56 -5.45 18.21 18.79
CA PRO A 56 -4.03 18.18 19.18
C PRO A 56 -3.77 18.56 20.64
N TRP A 57 -4.49 19.54 21.19
CA TRP A 57 -4.34 19.96 22.60
C TRP A 57 -4.86 18.95 23.64
N GLN A 58 -5.60 17.94 23.21
CA GLN A 58 -6.03 16.80 24.04
C GLN A 58 -5.04 15.64 24.00
N MET A 59 -4.08 15.69 23.06
CA MET A 59 -3.05 14.68 22.90
C MET A 59 -1.80 15.08 23.68
N GLN A 60 -1.09 14.08 24.22
CA GLN A 60 0.23 14.29 24.78
C GLN A 60 1.16 14.88 23.70
N TYR A 61 2.00 15.84 24.06
CA TYR A 61 2.88 16.55 23.13
C TYR A 61 2.18 17.11 21.88
N LEU A 62 0.92 17.50 21.97
CA LEU A 62 0.11 17.97 20.83
C LEU A 62 0.03 16.96 19.67
N GLY A 63 0.16 15.66 19.96
CA GLY A 63 0.23 14.59 18.97
C GLY A 63 1.58 14.46 18.26
N GLN A 64 2.59 15.19 18.72
CA GLN A 64 3.95 15.20 18.16
C GLN A 64 4.96 14.79 19.25
N SER A 65 4.99 13.48 19.54
CA SER A 65 5.92 12.97 20.54
C SER A 65 7.39 13.21 20.13
N PRO A 66 8.19 13.87 20.95
CA PRO A 66 9.63 14.05 20.68
C PRO A 66 10.39 12.72 20.78
N THR A 67 9.78 11.69 21.33
CA THR A 67 10.43 10.39 21.58
C THR A 67 10.08 9.33 20.55
N ILE A 68 9.16 9.61 19.61
CA ILE A 68 8.69 8.59 18.66
C ILE A 68 9.83 7.99 17.83
N LEU A 69 10.78 8.80 17.37
CA LEU A 69 11.95 8.33 16.61
C LEU A 69 12.95 7.56 17.48
N ARG A 70 13.03 7.85 18.78
CA ARG A 70 13.81 7.04 19.71
C ARG A 70 13.21 5.66 19.93
N ASP A 71 11.90 5.61 20.11
CA ASP A 71 11.17 4.39 20.47
C ASP A 71 10.81 3.54 19.23
N ARG A 72 10.77 4.18 18.05
CA ARG A 72 10.45 3.58 16.75
C ARG A 72 11.27 4.25 15.63
N PRO A 73 12.57 3.95 15.53
CA PRO A 73 13.50 4.69 14.66
C PRO A 73 13.16 4.57 13.16
N ILE A 74 12.55 3.48 12.72
CA ILE A 74 12.11 3.29 11.33
C ILE A 74 10.64 3.65 11.18
N GLN A 75 9.77 3.12 12.04
CA GLN A 75 8.32 3.35 11.91
C GLN A 75 7.96 4.82 12.11
N GLY A 76 8.66 5.54 12.99
CA GLY A 76 8.46 6.96 13.25
C GLY A 76 8.79 7.89 12.07
N LEU A 77 9.50 7.39 11.05
CA LEU A 77 9.74 8.11 9.80
C LEU A 77 8.50 8.16 8.90
N CYS A 78 7.52 7.27 9.12
CA CYS A 78 6.30 7.22 8.32
C CYS A 78 5.38 8.40 8.64
N TYR A 79 4.93 9.10 7.61
CA TYR A 79 3.95 10.20 7.74
C TYR A 79 2.68 9.82 8.50
N ALA A 80 2.28 8.54 8.44
CA ALA A 80 1.09 8.01 9.07
C ALA A 80 1.31 7.59 10.53
N CYS A 81 2.56 7.53 11.02
CA CYS A 81 2.89 7.15 12.37
C CYS A 81 2.93 8.39 13.26
N CYS A 82 1.99 8.49 14.17
CA CYS A 82 1.89 9.61 15.11
C CYS A 82 1.71 9.11 16.56
N GLU A 83 1.74 10.03 17.51
CA GLU A 83 1.61 9.74 18.95
C GLU A 83 0.46 8.79 19.25
N SER A 84 -0.71 9.04 18.68
CA SER A 84 -1.93 8.32 19.02
C SER A 84 -2.03 6.92 18.42
N ASN A 85 -1.37 6.66 17.28
CA ASN A 85 -1.47 5.40 16.54
C ASN A 85 -0.15 4.61 16.45
N GLN A 86 0.95 5.09 17.04
CA GLN A 86 2.26 4.41 16.97
C GLN A 86 2.21 2.95 17.42
N ARG A 87 1.25 2.57 18.29
CA ARG A 87 1.03 1.20 18.73
C ARG A 87 0.48 0.26 17.64
N TRP A 88 0.00 0.80 16.52
CA TRP A 88 -0.41 0.01 15.36
C TRP A 88 0.78 -0.43 14.52
N PHE A 89 1.89 0.30 14.63
CA PHE A 89 3.14 -0.01 13.97
C PHE A 89 3.97 -1.00 14.81
N VAL A 90 4.82 -1.77 14.13
CA VAL A 90 5.72 -2.68 14.82
C VAL A 90 6.66 -1.91 15.76
N ASN A 91 7.11 -2.57 16.81
CA ASN A 91 8.27 -2.12 17.57
C ASN A 91 9.53 -2.59 16.82
N ASP A 92 10.39 -1.67 16.40
CA ASP A 92 11.58 -1.98 15.60
C ASP A 92 12.57 -2.89 16.35
N PHE A 93 12.62 -2.79 17.67
CA PHE A 93 13.50 -3.62 18.52
C PHE A 93 12.97 -5.04 18.70
N GLU A 94 11.66 -5.24 18.70
CA GLU A 94 11.02 -6.55 18.75
C GLU A 94 10.96 -7.24 17.39
N ASN A 95 10.97 -6.44 16.31
CA ASN A 95 10.85 -6.87 14.93
C ASN A 95 12.02 -6.38 14.08
N PRO A 96 13.26 -6.74 14.44
CA PRO A 96 14.44 -6.30 13.72
C PRO A 96 14.51 -6.93 12.32
N TYR A 97 15.36 -6.38 11.49
CA TYR A 97 15.86 -6.92 10.24
C TYR A 97 17.31 -6.47 10.07
N THR A 98 18.03 -7.06 9.12
CA THR A 98 19.39 -6.64 8.77
C THR A 98 19.43 -6.13 7.33
N GLN A 99 20.46 -5.37 6.98
CA GLN A 99 20.56 -4.70 5.68
C GLN A 99 22.00 -4.43 5.31
N ASP A 100 22.34 -4.54 4.03
CA ASP A 100 23.65 -4.13 3.50
C ASP A 100 23.65 -2.68 3.05
N LYS A 101 22.53 -2.22 2.48
CA LYS A 101 22.25 -0.84 2.10
C LYS A 101 21.07 -0.34 2.92
N PRO A 102 20.95 0.97 3.16
CA PRO A 102 19.81 1.50 3.91
C PRO A 102 18.47 1.07 3.35
N PHE A 103 17.61 0.56 4.21
CA PHE A 103 16.26 0.11 3.89
C PHE A 103 15.30 0.52 5.01
N HIS A 104 14.16 1.12 4.68
CA HIS A 104 13.15 1.51 5.66
C HIS A 104 11.93 0.61 5.56
N TRP A 105 11.89 -0.45 6.36
CA TRP A 105 10.77 -1.38 6.36
C TRP A 105 9.67 -0.94 7.31
N ILE A 106 8.69 -0.20 6.79
CA ILE A 106 7.57 0.34 7.55
C ILE A 106 6.40 -0.65 7.56
N ARG A 107 5.98 -1.07 8.77
CA ARG A 107 4.98 -2.13 8.96
C ARG A 107 3.96 -1.77 10.02
N GLN A 108 2.69 -2.11 9.77
CA GLN A 108 1.66 -2.16 10.79
C GLN A 108 1.31 -3.61 11.11
N ARG A 109 1.24 -3.93 12.40
CA ARG A 109 0.94 -5.27 12.90
C ARG A 109 -0.22 -5.19 13.89
N VAL A 110 -1.42 -5.02 13.33
CA VAL A 110 -2.73 -4.99 13.98
C VAL A 110 -3.77 -5.53 13.02
N LEU A 111 -4.94 -5.94 13.50
CA LEU A 111 -6.05 -6.34 12.63
C LEU A 111 -6.31 -5.29 11.56
N GLY A 112 -6.23 -5.71 10.29
CA GLY A 112 -6.34 -4.84 9.11
C GLY A 112 -5.01 -4.29 8.59
N GLY A 113 -3.92 -4.41 9.35
CA GLY A 113 -2.60 -3.93 8.93
C GLY A 113 -2.61 -2.50 8.40
N ARG A 114 -1.83 -2.23 7.38
CA ARG A 114 -1.71 -0.90 6.75
C ARG A 114 -3.02 -0.35 6.14
N SER A 115 -4.07 -1.19 5.93
CA SER A 115 -5.37 -0.68 5.46
C SER A 115 -6.06 0.28 6.44
N ASN A 116 -5.59 0.35 7.70
CA ASN A 116 -6.12 1.29 8.69
C ASN A 116 -5.62 2.73 8.52
N SER A 117 -4.43 2.93 7.91
CA SER A 117 -3.80 4.24 7.80
C SER A 117 -3.14 4.54 6.44
N TRP A 118 -3.44 3.75 5.41
CA TRP A 118 -2.89 3.95 4.07
C TRP A 118 -3.34 5.25 3.41
N GLY A 119 -2.69 5.65 2.30
CA GLY A 119 -3.04 6.86 1.54
C GLY A 119 -4.35 6.78 0.76
N ARG A 120 -5.00 5.64 0.71
CA ARG A 120 -6.28 5.35 0.03
C ARG A 120 -6.27 5.60 -1.49
N GLN A 121 -5.11 5.86 -2.07
CA GLN A 121 -4.93 6.09 -3.49
C GLN A 121 -5.20 4.81 -4.29
N THR A 122 -6.00 4.92 -5.34
CA THR A 122 -6.51 3.77 -6.10
C THR A 122 -6.48 4.06 -7.59
N TYR A 123 -5.46 3.54 -8.25
CA TYR A 123 -5.27 3.64 -9.69
C TYR A 123 -5.13 2.25 -10.27
N ARG A 124 -5.81 1.97 -11.40
CA ARG A 124 -5.57 0.73 -12.15
C ARG A 124 -4.19 0.78 -12.80
N MET A 125 -3.48 -0.34 -12.80
CA MET A 125 -2.41 -0.55 -13.76
C MET A 125 -3.01 -0.64 -15.16
N SER A 126 -2.28 -0.16 -16.16
CA SER A 126 -2.70 -0.15 -17.56
C SER A 126 -2.07 -1.32 -18.33
N ASP A 127 -2.49 -1.51 -19.58
CA ASP A 127 -1.84 -2.50 -20.46
C ASP A 127 -0.34 -2.22 -20.63
N LEU A 128 0.06 -0.94 -20.62
CA LEU A 128 1.46 -0.54 -20.64
C LEU A 128 2.26 -1.09 -19.46
N ASP A 129 1.62 -1.22 -18.27
CA ASP A 129 2.27 -1.76 -17.08
C ASP A 129 2.34 -3.30 -17.11
N PHE A 130 1.29 -3.96 -17.64
CA PHE A 130 1.27 -5.42 -17.78
C PHE A 130 2.17 -5.93 -18.91
N LYS A 131 2.40 -5.13 -19.95
CA LYS A 131 3.25 -5.45 -21.11
C LYS A 131 4.49 -4.56 -21.19
N CYS A 132 5.04 -4.23 -20.05
CA CYS A 132 6.13 -3.27 -19.98
C CYS A 132 7.43 -3.76 -20.65
N ALA A 133 7.74 -5.05 -20.57
CA ALA A 133 8.91 -5.62 -21.24
C ALA A 133 8.75 -5.64 -22.77
N THR A 134 7.55 -5.93 -23.27
CA THR A 134 7.24 -5.77 -24.71
C THR A 134 7.42 -4.32 -25.16
N HIS A 135 7.08 -3.34 -24.31
CA HIS A 135 7.17 -1.92 -24.64
C HIS A 135 8.61 -1.38 -24.64
N ASP A 136 9.42 -1.74 -23.62
CA ASP A 136 10.74 -1.14 -23.40
C ASP A 136 11.94 -2.12 -23.43
N GLY A 137 11.68 -3.40 -23.60
CA GLY A 137 12.71 -4.43 -23.71
C GLY A 137 13.35 -4.86 -22.39
N TYR A 138 12.84 -4.41 -21.22
CA TYR A 138 13.43 -4.73 -19.93
C TYR A 138 12.53 -5.61 -19.04
N GLY A 139 13.11 -6.68 -18.50
CA GLY A 139 12.43 -7.59 -17.57
C GLY A 139 11.49 -8.55 -18.27
N ASP A 140 10.33 -8.80 -17.69
CA ASP A 140 9.32 -9.72 -18.20
C ASP A 140 7.94 -9.05 -18.19
N ASP A 141 7.08 -9.45 -19.13
CA ASP A 141 5.67 -9.12 -19.11
C ASP A 141 4.95 -9.95 -18.05
N TRP A 142 3.85 -9.43 -17.55
CA TRP A 142 2.98 -10.21 -16.68
C TRP A 142 2.31 -11.35 -17.47
N PRO A 143 2.14 -12.54 -16.88
CA PRO A 143 1.44 -13.65 -17.55
C PRO A 143 -0.09 -13.48 -17.54
N ILE A 144 -0.56 -12.29 -17.22
CA ILE A 144 -1.96 -11.85 -17.21
C ILE A 144 -2.06 -10.48 -17.91
N SER A 145 -3.19 -10.20 -18.56
CA SER A 145 -3.39 -8.95 -19.28
C SER A 145 -4.28 -7.96 -18.52
N TYR A 146 -4.29 -6.70 -18.94
CA TYR A 146 -5.19 -5.69 -18.40
C TYR A 146 -6.66 -6.11 -18.60
N GLU A 147 -7.02 -6.62 -19.78
CA GLU A 147 -8.39 -7.04 -20.11
C GLU A 147 -8.88 -8.15 -19.17
N GLU A 148 -8.02 -9.12 -18.83
CA GLU A 148 -8.34 -10.15 -17.84
C GLU A 148 -8.60 -9.56 -16.45
N MET A 149 -7.92 -8.47 -16.11
CA MET A 149 -8.03 -7.84 -14.79
C MET A 149 -9.24 -6.91 -14.64
N VAL A 150 -9.80 -6.39 -15.74
CA VAL A 150 -10.93 -5.43 -15.72
C VAL A 150 -12.09 -5.90 -14.84
N PRO A 151 -12.66 -7.12 -14.97
CA PRO A 151 -13.80 -7.54 -14.16
C PRO A 151 -13.47 -7.63 -12.65
N TYR A 152 -12.22 -7.93 -12.30
CA TYR A 152 -11.77 -7.99 -10.92
C TYR A 152 -11.52 -6.61 -10.33
N TYR A 153 -10.98 -5.67 -11.12
CA TYR A 153 -10.93 -4.26 -10.77
C TYR A 153 -12.33 -3.72 -10.47
N GLU A 154 -13.27 -3.92 -11.38
CA GLU A 154 -14.66 -3.44 -11.21
C GLU A 154 -15.33 -4.04 -9.97
N THR A 155 -15.11 -5.33 -9.69
CA THR A 155 -15.61 -5.98 -8.48
C THR A 155 -15.11 -5.29 -7.22
N VAL A 156 -13.82 -5.01 -7.16
CA VAL A 156 -13.20 -4.32 -6.02
C VAL A 156 -13.70 -2.88 -5.91
N GLU A 157 -13.72 -2.13 -7.01
CA GLU A 157 -14.11 -0.73 -7.07
C GLU A 157 -15.58 -0.51 -6.67
N LYS A 158 -16.48 -1.34 -7.22
CA LYS A 158 -17.91 -1.33 -6.87
C LYS A 158 -18.15 -1.63 -5.40
N TYR A 159 -17.34 -2.51 -4.81
CA TYR A 159 -17.48 -2.86 -3.40
C TYR A 159 -16.88 -1.77 -2.48
N VAL A 160 -15.68 -1.33 -2.77
CA VAL A 160 -14.93 -0.38 -1.95
C VAL A 160 -15.58 1.01 -1.99
N GLY A 161 -16.05 1.45 -3.14
CA GLY A 161 -16.51 2.81 -3.41
C GLY A 161 -15.32 3.75 -3.60
N ILE A 162 -14.95 3.97 -4.87
CA ILE A 162 -13.82 4.83 -5.24
C ILE A 162 -14.36 6.16 -5.74
N SER A 163 -14.00 7.27 -5.09
CA SER A 163 -14.27 8.60 -5.62
C SER A 163 -13.18 9.03 -6.59
N GLY A 164 -13.59 9.62 -7.71
CA GLY A 164 -12.65 10.03 -8.74
C GLY A 164 -13.33 10.51 -10.00
N GLN A 165 -12.53 10.81 -11.01
CA GLN A 165 -12.98 11.33 -12.29
C GLN A 165 -12.37 10.51 -13.44
N ALA A 166 -13.18 10.26 -14.48
CA ALA A 166 -12.74 9.66 -15.73
C ALA A 166 -11.93 10.67 -16.57
N GLU A 167 -10.81 10.22 -17.10
CA GLU A 167 -9.94 11.03 -17.96
C GLU A 167 -9.72 10.41 -19.35
N ASN A 168 -10.21 9.18 -19.56
CA ASN A 168 -10.11 8.43 -20.82
C ASN A 168 -8.66 8.31 -21.34
N LEU A 169 -7.71 8.06 -20.44
CA LEU A 169 -6.30 7.92 -20.77
C LEU A 169 -5.88 6.45 -20.79
N PRO A 170 -5.20 5.95 -21.85
CA PRO A 170 -4.79 4.55 -21.91
C PRO A 170 -3.80 4.17 -20.79
N GLN A 171 -2.92 5.08 -20.39
CA GLN A 171 -1.96 4.86 -19.29
C GLN A 171 -2.54 5.13 -17.89
N LEU A 172 -3.80 5.57 -17.78
CA LEU A 172 -4.55 5.72 -16.55
C LEU A 172 -5.99 5.26 -16.76
N PRO A 173 -6.25 3.95 -16.93
CA PRO A 173 -7.58 3.44 -17.20
C PRO A 173 -8.59 3.90 -16.15
N ASP A 174 -9.81 4.14 -16.59
CA ASP A 174 -10.85 4.63 -15.69
C ASP A 174 -11.46 3.51 -14.86
N SER A 175 -11.80 3.85 -13.62
CA SER A 175 -12.44 3.00 -12.63
C SER A 175 -13.97 3.18 -12.64
N VAL A 176 -14.67 2.38 -11.86
CA VAL A 176 -16.08 2.64 -11.52
C VAL A 176 -16.10 3.65 -10.37
N PHE A 177 -16.49 4.89 -10.68
CA PHE A 177 -16.38 6.00 -9.74
C PHE A 177 -17.68 6.35 -9.02
N LEU A 178 -17.56 6.72 -7.75
CA LEU A 178 -18.44 7.65 -7.06
C LEU A 178 -18.09 9.10 -7.47
N PRO A 179 -18.97 10.09 -7.23
CA PRO A 179 -18.66 11.50 -7.54
C PRO A 179 -17.28 11.91 -6.99
N PRO A 180 -16.51 12.69 -7.77
CA PRO A 180 -15.19 13.14 -7.32
C PRO A 180 -15.30 14.17 -6.18
N MET A 181 -14.23 14.30 -5.40
CA MET A 181 -14.05 15.46 -4.54
C MET A 181 -13.64 16.68 -5.38
N GLU A 182 -13.97 17.87 -4.92
CA GLU A 182 -13.63 19.11 -5.64
C GLU A 182 -12.15 19.47 -5.48
N MET A 183 -11.55 19.99 -6.53
CA MET A 183 -10.22 20.59 -6.49
C MET A 183 -10.24 21.93 -5.72
N THR A 184 -9.13 22.25 -5.06
CA THR A 184 -8.94 23.59 -4.50
C THR A 184 -8.70 24.63 -5.61
N CYS A 185 -8.80 25.92 -5.26
CA CYS A 185 -8.56 27.01 -6.22
C CYS A 185 -7.16 26.90 -6.88
N GLY A 186 -6.12 26.61 -6.08
CA GLY A 186 -4.76 26.46 -6.59
C GLY A 186 -4.59 25.25 -7.51
N GLU A 187 -5.25 24.16 -7.21
CA GLU A 187 -5.24 22.96 -8.04
C GLU A 187 -5.99 23.15 -9.36
N THR A 188 -7.10 23.89 -9.34
CA THR A 188 -7.83 24.26 -10.55
C THR A 188 -6.97 25.12 -11.48
N ILE A 189 -6.27 26.12 -10.94
CA ILE A 189 -5.34 26.96 -11.71
C ILE A 189 -4.20 26.09 -12.28
N LEU A 190 -3.62 25.21 -11.49
CA LEU A 190 -2.58 24.28 -11.97
C LEU A 190 -3.11 23.44 -13.14
N ARG A 191 -4.26 22.78 -12.97
CA ARG A 191 -4.88 21.93 -13.99
C ARG A 191 -5.05 22.67 -15.31
N ASP A 192 -5.66 23.85 -15.26
CA ASP A 192 -6.03 24.59 -16.45
C ASP A 192 -4.80 25.11 -17.20
N ARG A 193 -3.82 25.67 -16.48
CA ARG A 193 -2.60 26.21 -17.07
C ARG A 193 -1.62 25.14 -17.56
N VAL A 194 -1.48 24.03 -16.85
CA VAL A 194 -0.65 22.91 -17.28
C VAL A 194 -1.25 22.24 -18.51
N ARG A 195 -2.58 22.13 -18.58
CA ARG A 195 -3.27 21.64 -19.78
C ARG A 195 -3.04 22.55 -20.98
N GLU A 196 -3.23 23.86 -20.78
CA GLU A 196 -3.07 24.88 -21.83
C GLU A 196 -1.63 24.94 -22.36
N LYS A 197 -0.65 25.02 -21.47
CA LYS A 197 0.74 25.30 -21.86
C LYS A 197 1.59 24.06 -22.16
N MET A 198 1.25 22.91 -21.55
CA MET A 198 2.07 21.70 -21.61
C MET A 198 1.33 20.48 -22.17
N ASN A 199 0.03 20.61 -22.44
CA ASN A 199 -0.84 19.51 -22.88
C ASN A 199 -0.78 18.29 -21.96
N ARG A 200 -0.70 18.51 -20.62
CA ARG A 200 -0.67 17.45 -19.61
C ARG A 200 -1.96 17.47 -18.80
N VAL A 201 -2.36 16.29 -18.35
CA VAL A 201 -3.56 16.11 -17.52
C VAL A 201 -3.18 16.25 -16.05
N VAL A 202 -3.92 17.07 -15.33
CA VAL A 202 -3.95 17.12 -13.87
C VAL A 202 -5.37 16.78 -13.46
N THR A 203 -5.54 15.69 -12.72
CA THR A 203 -6.87 15.23 -12.27
C THR A 203 -6.96 15.19 -10.75
N ILE A 204 -8.20 15.09 -10.24
CA ILE A 204 -8.39 14.83 -8.81
C ILE A 204 -7.89 13.43 -8.46
N GLY A 205 -7.26 13.27 -7.30
CA GLY A 205 -6.80 11.97 -6.83
C GLY A 205 -7.96 10.97 -6.70
N ARG A 206 -7.79 9.78 -7.25
CA ARG A 206 -8.75 8.67 -7.16
C ARG A 206 -8.53 7.92 -5.85
N VAL A 207 -9.52 7.88 -4.99
CA VAL A 207 -9.34 7.38 -3.61
C VAL A 207 -10.48 6.47 -3.16
N ALA A 208 -10.12 5.46 -2.36
CA ALA A 208 -11.05 4.56 -1.69
C ALA A 208 -11.75 5.25 -0.50
N ILE A 209 -12.38 6.40 -0.75
CA ILE A 209 -13.08 7.24 0.22
C ILE A 209 -14.45 7.62 -0.35
N LEU A 210 -15.49 7.43 0.44
CA LEU A 210 -16.87 7.64 0.02
C LEU A 210 -17.22 9.13 -0.02
N THR A 211 -17.74 9.62 -1.13
CA THR A 211 -18.32 10.96 -1.27
C THR A 211 -19.84 10.96 -1.10
N GLN A 212 -20.43 9.78 -1.06
CA GLN A 212 -21.85 9.55 -0.77
C GLN A 212 -22.01 8.23 0.00
N LYS A 213 -23.20 8.00 0.58
CA LYS A 213 -23.50 6.72 1.26
C LYS A 213 -23.34 5.55 0.30
N HIS A 214 -22.61 4.50 0.71
CA HIS A 214 -22.31 3.35 -0.11
C HIS A 214 -22.14 2.08 0.74
N ASN A 215 -22.81 0.98 0.37
CA ASN A 215 -22.74 -0.31 1.06
C ASN A 215 -22.88 -0.20 2.60
N GLY A 216 -23.84 0.59 3.07
CA GLY A 216 -24.13 0.78 4.50
C GLY A 216 -23.16 1.72 5.23
N ARG A 217 -22.10 2.20 4.58
CA ARG A 217 -21.12 3.15 5.13
C ARG A 217 -21.50 4.60 4.80
N ALA A 218 -21.17 5.52 5.69
CA ALA A 218 -21.45 6.95 5.51
C ALA A 218 -20.46 7.61 4.55
N ALA A 219 -20.86 8.74 3.95
CA ALA A 219 -19.95 9.63 3.24
C ALA A 219 -18.88 10.20 4.17
N CYS A 220 -17.74 10.60 3.61
CA CYS A 220 -16.69 11.32 4.32
C CYS A 220 -17.23 12.65 4.86
N HIS A 221 -16.91 12.95 6.11
CA HIS A 221 -17.28 14.22 6.76
C HIS A 221 -16.09 15.19 6.85
N TYR A 222 -15.03 14.93 6.11
CA TYR A 222 -13.88 15.82 5.90
C TYR A 222 -13.17 16.29 7.17
N CYS A 223 -13.02 15.42 8.17
CA CYS A 223 -12.32 15.75 9.42
C CYS A 223 -10.80 15.87 9.27
N GLY A 224 -10.19 15.13 8.34
CA GLY A 224 -8.77 15.27 7.96
C GLY A 224 -7.83 14.16 8.41
N PRO A 225 -7.68 13.82 9.71
CA PRO A 225 -6.63 12.89 10.16
C PRO A 225 -7.00 11.42 9.95
N CYS A 226 -7.06 11.00 8.69
CA CYS A 226 -7.48 9.66 8.28
C CYS A 226 -6.51 8.53 8.71
N GLU A 227 -5.28 8.86 9.07
CA GLU A 227 -4.28 7.91 9.57
C GLU A 227 -4.57 7.46 11.00
N GLN A 228 -5.49 8.15 11.68
CA GLN A 228 -5.86 7.92 13.08
C GLN A 228 -7.18 7.14 13.25
N GLY A 229 -7.74 6.64 12.15
CA GLY A 229 -9.00 5.92 12.10
C GLY A 229 -10.11 6.68 11.37
N CYS A 230 -11.30 6.07 11.31
CA CYS A 230 -12.48 6.66 10.69
C CYS A 230 -13.75 6.10 11.32
N SER A 231 -14.35 6.81 12.26
CA SER A 231 -15.56 6.39 12.98
C SER A 231 -16.80 6.25 12.10
N THR A 232 -16.80 6.89 10.93
CA THR A 232 -17.86 6.77 9.92
C THR A 232 -17.59 5.66 8.89
N PHE A 233 -16.41 5.01 8.96
CA PHE A 233 -15.96 3.99 8.01
C PHE A 233 -16.03 4.44 6.55
N SER A 234 -15.86 5.73 6.28
CA SER A 234 -15.97 6.30 4.95
C SER A 234 -14.84 5.89 4.02
N TYR A 235 -13.67 5.51 4.53
CA TYR A 235 -12.63 4.91 3.69
C TYR A 235 -12.58 3.39 3.84
N PHE A 236 -12.00 2.73 2.84
CA PHE A 236 -11.79 1.28 2.88
C PHE A 236 -10.71 0.92 3.90
N SER A 237 -11.10 0.09 4.88
CA SER A 237 -10.21 -0.66 5.76
C SER A 237 -10.78 -2.05 5.98
N SER A 238 -9.96 -3.08 5.86
CA SER A 238 -10.41 -4.47 5.84
C SER A 238 -11.22 -4.90 7.08
N PRO A 239 -10.90 -4.48 8.33
CA PRO A 239 -11.67 -4.88 9.51
C PRO A 239 -13.14 -4.48 9.46
N TRP A 240 -13.41 -3.31 8.89
CA TRP A 240 -14.75 -2.70 8.90
C TRP A 240 -15.54 -2.94 7.61
N THR A 241 -14.93 -3.64 6.66
CA THR A 241 -15.51 -3.95 5.36
C THR A 241 -15.43 -5.44 5.08
N THR A 242 -14.41 -5.91 4.39
CA THR A 242 -14.27 -7.30 3.91
C THR A 242 -14.22 -8.32 5.05
N ILE A 243 -13.51 -8.07 6.14
CA ILE A 243 -13.47 -8.99 7.30
C ILE A 243 -14.83 -9.00 8.02
N ALA A 244 -15.47 -7.84 8.16
CA ALA A 244 -16.81 -7.78 8.74
C ALA A 244 -17.82 -8.59 7.91
N ASP A 245 -17.76 -8.54 6.57
CA ASP A 245 -18.58 -9.36 5.70
C ASP A 245 -18.28 -10.85 5.87
N ALA A 246 -16.99 -11.22 5.88
CA ALA A 246 -16.57 -12.59 6.11
C ALA A 246 -17.09 -13.14 7.46
N GLN A 247 -17.07 -12.33 8.52
CA GLN A 247 -17.61 -12.71 9.83
C GLN A 247 -19.14 -12.94 9.79
N ARG A 248 -19.88 -12.12 9.01
CA ARG A 248 -21.34 -12.30 8.88
C ARG A 248 -21.75 -13.61 8.22
N THR A 249 -20.87 -14.25 7.45
CA THR A 249 -21.15 -15.60 6.88
C THR A 249 -21.19 -16.70 7.95
N GLY A 250 -20.66 -16.46 9.15
CA GLY A 250 -20.49 -17.47 10.20
C GLY A 250 -19.40 -18.51 9.91
N LYS A 251 -18.64 -18.35 8.82
CA LYS A 251 -17.62 -19.32 8.36
C LYS A 251 -16.18 -18.85 8.61
N LEU A 252 -16.00 -17.65 9.16
CA LEU A 252 -14.67 -17.09 9.50
C LEU A 252 -14.31 -17.36 10.96
N THR A 253 -13.14 -17.96 11.18
CA THR A 253 -12.44 -17.96 12.48
C THR A 253 -11.30 -16.97 12.42
N LEU A 254 -11.43 -15.85 13.12
CA LEU A 254 -10.40 -14.81 13.21
C LEU A 254 -9.49 -15.07 14.42
N ILE A 255 -8.17 -15.18 14.18
CA ILE A 255 -7.15 -15.42 15.21
C ILE A 255 -6.15 -14.26 15.13
N CYS A 256 -6.25 -13.32 16.07
CA CYS A 256 -5.28 -12.25 16.28
C CYS A 256 -4.16 -12.70 17.23
N ASP A 257 -3.07 -11.91 17.30
CA ASP A 257 -1.89 -12.23 18.11
C ASP A 257 -1.21 -13.55 17.67
N ALA A 258 -1.30 -13.89 16.39
CA ALA A 258 -0.82 -15.13 15.79
C ALA A 258 0.35 -14.87 14.81
N VAL A 259 1.58 -14.90 15.31
CA VAL A 259 2.78 -14.70 14.49
C VAL A 259 3.08 -15.99 13.74
N VAL A 260 2.66 -16.08 12.48
CA VAL A 260 2.90 -17.27 11.65
C VAL A 260 4.39 -17.39 11.36
N ALA A 261 4.97 -18.55 11.72
CA ALA A 261 6.40 -18.80 11.64
C ALA A 261 6.77 -19.79 10.52
N GLN A 262 5.89 -20.74 10.19
CA GLN A 262 6.16 -21.80 9.22
C GLN A 262 4.89 -22.28 8.50
N VAL A 263 5.08 -22.76 7.27
CA VAL A 263 4.10 -23.53 6.50
C VAL A 263 4.61 -24.97 6.39
N PRO A 264 4.19 -25.87 7.28
CA PRO A 264 4.62 -27.28 7.23
C PRO A 264 4.05 -27.98 5.99
N THR A 265 4.88 -28.82 5.38
CA THR A 265 4.50 -29.61 4.21
C THR A 265 4.63 -31.11 4.48
N LYS A 266 3.74 -31.88 3.88
CA LYS A 266 3.79 -33.34 3.86
C LYS A 266 3.37 -33.84 2.48
N ASP A 267 4.11 -34.77 1.92
CA ASP A 267 3.84 -35.38 0.60
C ASP A 267 3.63 -34.33 -0.51
N GLY A 268 4.45 -33.27 -0.52
CA GLY A 268 4.40 -32.18 -1.51
C GLY A 268 3.23 -31.20 -1.34
N LYS A 269 2.49 -31.26 -0.24
CA LYS A 269 1.36 -30.36 0.06
C LYS A 269 1.54 -29.67 1.40
N ALA A 270 1.13 -28.41 1.50
CA ALA A 270 1.02 -27.72 2.77
C ALA A 270 -0.10 -28.34 3.62
N THR A 271 0.13 -28.50 4.91
CA THR A 271 -0.84 -29.07 5.86
C THR A 271 -1.59 -27.99 6.65
N GLY A 272 -1.16 -26.75 6.55
CA GLY A 272 -1.65 -25.60 7.27
C GLY A 272 -0.52 -24.63 7.61
N VAL A 273 -0.58 -24.00 8.78
CA VAL A 273 0.45 -23.08 9.27
C VAL A 273 0.76 -23.33 10.74
N MET A 274 2.02 -23.10 11.13
CA MET A 274 2.42 -23.00 12.54
C MET A 274 2.63 -21.52 12.90
N TYR A 275 2.11 -21.11 14.05
CA TYR A 275 2.29 -19.77 14.55
C TYR A 275 2.72 -19.77 16.03
N ILE A 276 3.37 -18.69 16.42
CA ILE A 276 3.68 -18.39 17.82
C ILE A 276 2.63 -17.43 18.33
N ASP A 277 1.95 -17.79 19.42
CA ASP A 277 1.05 -16.87 20.09
C ASP A 277 1.87 -15.68 20.62
N ARG A 278 1.51 -14.48 20.17
CA ARG A 278 2.29 -13.26 20.45
C ARG A 278 2.41 -12.96 21.95
N VAL A 279 1.41 -13.34 22.73
CA VAL A 279 1.31 -13.03 24.17
C VAL A 279 1.93 -14.14 25.01
N THR A 280 1.51 -15.40 24.78
CA THR A 280 1.98 -16.55 25.60
C THR A 280 3.30 -17.13 25.14
N ARG A 281 3.76 -16.82 23.91
CA ARG A 281 4.96 -17.38 23.26
C ARG A 281 4.86 -18.88 22.95
N GLU A 282 3.68 -19.46 23.07
CA GLU A 282 3.45 -20.86 22.78
C GLU A 282 3.32 -21.12 21.27
N PRO A 283 3.94 -22.17 20.73
CA PRO A 283 3.71 -22.61 19.37
C PRO A 283 2.33 -23.29 19.25
N LYS A 284 1.60 -22.95 18.17
CA LYS A 284 0.26 -23.48 17.88
C LYS A 284 0.16 -23.81 16.39
N GLU A 285 -0.73 -24.72 16.02
CA GLU A 285 -0.98 -25.14 14.64
C GLU A 285 -2.41 -24.82 14.21
N VAL A 286 -2.56 -24.38 12.96
CA VAL A 286 -3.85 -24.33 12.25
C VAL A 286 -3.74 -25.20 11.01
N ARG A 287 -4.52 -26.29 10.95
CA ARG A 287 -4.54 -27.20 9.82
C ARG A 287 -5.54 -26.73 8.77
N ALA A 288 -5.13 -26.76 7.50
CA ALA A 288 -5.98 -26.33 6.39
C ALA A 288 -5.62 -27.08 5.10
N ARG A 289 -6.60 -27.17 4.19
CA ARG A 289 -6.41 -27.79 2.85
C ARG A 289 -5.70 -26.84 1.89
N VAL A 290 -5.94 -25.54 2.01
CA VAL A 290 -5.35 -24.48 1.20
C VAL A 290 -4.73 -23.42 2.10
N VAL A 291 -3.56 -22.90 1.71
CA VAL A 291 -2.87 -21.80 2.39
C VAL A 291 -2.83 -20.58 1.46
N VAL A 292 -3.34 -19.43 1.91
CA VAL A 292 -3.32 -18.17 1.15
C VAL A 292 -2.47 -17.16 1.93
N LEU A 293 -1.34 -16.76 1.33
CA LEU A 293 -0.41 -15.81 1.93
C LEU A 293 -0.79 -14.37 1.50
N CYS A 294 -1.09 -13.55 2.51
CA CYS A 294 -1.50 -12.16 2.43
C CYS A 294 -0.80 -11.32 3.51
N ALA A 295 0.36 -11.77 3.97
CA ALA A 295 1.09 -11.18 5.11
C ALA A 295 1.87 -9.91 4.76
N SER A 296 1.75 -9.40 3.57
CA SER A 296 2.54 -8.40 2.85
C SER A 296 3.78 -8.99 2.17
N THR A 297 4.28 -8.28 1.16
CA THR A 297 5.37 -8.71 0.27
C THR A 297 6.51 -9.42 1.00
N LEU A 298 7.13 -8.74 1.94
CA LEU A 298 8.32 -9.23 2.62
C LEU A 298 8.01 -10.28 3.70
N GLU A 299 6.89 -10.16 4.43
CA GLU A 299 6.53 -11.17 5.44
C GLU A 299 6.06 -12.48 4.79
N SER A 300 5.33 -12.44 3.67
CA SER A 300 4.98 -13.65 2.90
C SER A 300 6.23 -14.36 2.38
N THR A 301 7.19 -13.60 1.87
CA THR A 301 8.49 -14.13 1.43
C THR A 301 9.31 -14.70 2.58
N ARG A 302 9.37 -13.98 3.71
CA ARG A 302 10.04 -14.45 4.92
C ARG A 302 9.48 -15.79 5.40
N LEU A 303 8.15 -15.94 5.33
CA LEU A 303 7.47 -17.16 5.73
C LEU A 303 7.85 -18.34 4.82
N LEU A 304 7.86 -18.15 3.51
CA LEU A 304 8.26 -19.20 2.56
C LEU A 304 9.73 -19.58 2.71
N LEU A 305 10.62 -18.60 2.86
CA LEU A 305 12.06 -18.83 3.09
C LEU A 305 12.34 -19.57 4.41
N ASN A 306 11.68 -19.17 5.52
CA ASN A 306 11.80 -19.87 6.80
C ASN A 306 11.22 -21.28 6.79
N SER A 307 10.24 -21.53 5.91
CA SER A 307 9.65 -22.85 5.69
C SER A 307 10.49 -23.73 4.76
N ASN A 308 11.52 -23.18 4.13
CA ASN A 308 12.40 -23.85 3.16
C ASN A 308 11.62 -24.50 1.99
N ILE A 309 10.64 -23.77 1.46
CA ILE A 309 9.77 -24.20 0.34
C ILE A 309 9.75 -23.12 -0.74
N CYS A 310 9.35 -23.51 -1.96
CA CYS A 310 9.15 -22.63 -3.12
C CYS A 310 10.42 -21.86 -3.58
N ASN A 311 11.62 -22.39 -3.30
CA ASN A 311 12.89 -21.76 -3.66
C ASN A 311 13.86 -22.67 -4.43
N GLN A 312 13.36 -23.61 -5.22
CA GLN A 312 14.20 -24.54 -5.99
C GLN A 312 14.99 -23.85 -7.12
N ASN A 313 14.56 -22.68 -7.57
CA ASN A 313 15.08 -21.94 -8.70
C ASN A 313 15.77 -20.62 -8.34
N ASP A 314 16.01 -20.33 -7.06
CA ASP A 314 16.58 -19.07 -6.56
C ASP A 314 15.79 -17.81 -7.02
N ALA A 315 14.46 -17.94 -7.25
CA ALA A 315 13.60 -16.80 -7.59
C ALA A 315 12.90 -16.17 -6.38
N LEU A 316 12.69 -16.99 -5.31
CA LEU A 316 12.09 -16.51 -4.08
C LEU A 316 13.04 -15.54 -3.36
N GLY A 317 12.52 -14.39 -2.97
CA GLY A 317 13.28 -13.31 -2.35
C GLY A 317 13.90 -12.33 -3.35
N ARG A 318 13.97 -12.65 -4.66
CA ARG A 318 14.56 -11.81 -5.70
C ARG A 318 13.56 -10.82 -6.27
N TYR A 319 14.08 -9.79 -6.98
CA TYR A 319 13.29 -8.81 -7.72
C TYR A 319 12.43 -7.91 -6.85
N ILE A 320 12.86 -7.59 -5.62
CA ILE A 320 12.17 -6.60 -4.80
C ILE A 320 12.19 -5.24 -5.49
N MET A 321 11.04 -4.56 -5.48
CA MET A 321 10.84 -3.22 -6.00
C MET A 321 10.14 -2.35 -4.96
N ASP A 322 10.45 -1.06 -4.96
CA ASP A 322 9.69 0.00 -4.29
C ASP A 322 9.78 1.27 -5.13
N HIS A 323 8.79 2.16 -5.10
CA HIS A 323 8.88 3.42 -5.84
C HIS A 323 10.01 4.29 -5.30
N HIS A 324 10.83 4.86 -6.22
CA HIS A 324 11.75 5.93 -5.84
C HIS A 324 10.96 7.23 -5.69
N TYR A 325 10.83 7.70 -4.46
CA TYR A 325 9.87 8.71 -4.04
C TYR A 325 10.57 9.99 -3.52
N GLN A 326 9.78 11.00 -3.18
CA GLN A 326 10.13 12.31 -2.63
C GLN A 326 10.76 13.32 -3.60
N GLY A 327 11.10 12.97 -4.83
CA GLY A 327 11.50 13.95 -5.84
C GLY A 327 10.32 14.78 -6.31
N GLY A 328 10.36 16.10 -6.12
CA GLY A 328 9.25 16.97 -6.52
C GLY A 328 9.61 18.44 -6.52
N ALA A 329 8.59 19.29 -6.50
CA ALA A 329 8.75 20.74 -6.36
C ALA A 329 7.63 21.34 -5.51
N SER A 330 7.93 22.48 -4.92
CA SER A 330 6.98 23.31 -4.19
C SER A 330 7.10 24.78 -4.60
N GLY A 331 6.02 25.53 -4.45
CA GLY A 331 6.00 26.95 -4.73
C GLY A 331 4.83 27.65 -4.05
N THR A 332 4.74 28.97 -4.21
CA THR A 332 3.65 29.79 -3.71
C THR A 332 2.73 30.22 -4.84
N MET A 333 1.45 30.45 -4.55
CA MET A 333 0.43 30.91 -5.48
C MET A 333 0.02 32.35 -5.11
N PRO A 334 0.78 33.38 -5.49
CA PRO A 334 0.58 34.76 -5.02
C PRO A 334 -0.72 35.39 -5.53
N MET A 335 -1.36 34.81 -6.55
CA MET A 335 -2.65 35.26 -7.05
C MET A 335 -3.83 34.81 -6.15
N LEU A 336 -3.60 34.01 -5.13
CA LEU A 336 -4.61 33.53 -4.19
C LEU A 336 -4.38 34.13 -2.81
N GLU A 337 -5.45 34.66 -2.22
CA GLU A 337 -5.44 35.14 -0.84
C GLU A 337 -5.60 33.97 0.14
N ALA A 338 -4.65 33.79 1.05
CA ALA A 338 -4.78 32.81 2.12
C ALA A 338 -5.65 33.38 3.24
N LYS A 339 -6.81 32.75 3.48
CA LYS A 339 -7.68 33.08 4.61
C LYS A 339 -7.50 32.03 5.70
N PRO A 340 -7.34 32.43 6.97
CA PRO A 340 -7.33 31.50 8.07
C PRO A 340 -8.58 30.65 8.08
N TRP A 341 -8.39 29.37 8.16
CA TRP A 341 -9.48 28.43 8.15
C TRP A 341 -9.30 27.40 9.28
N ALA A 342 -10.28 27.29 10.14
CA ALA A 342 -10.32 26.35 11.22
C ALA A 342 -11.43 25.33 11.01
N GLY A 343 -11.08 24.07 11.12
CA GLY A 343 -12.03 22.96 11.04
C GLY A 343 -12.26 22.41 9.63
N PRO A 344 -13.29 21.55 9.49
CA PRO A 344 -13.68 20.96 8.20
C PRO A 344 -14.28 22.02 7.25
N PRO A 345 -14.27 21.76 5.93
CA PRO A 345 -13.82 20.52 5.31
C PRO A 345 -12.30 20.47 5.12
N ARG A 346 -11.67 19.35 5.54
CA ARG A 346 -10.29 19.01 5.19
C ARG A 346 -10.32 17.85 4.22
N ARG A 347 -10.12 18.12 2.95
CA ARG A 347 -10.15 17.08 1.92
C ARG A 347 -9.03 16.05 2.15
N PRO A 348 -9.36 14.75 2.18
CA PRO A 348 -8.41 13.70 2.51
C PRO A 348 -7.58 13.20 1.32
N ASN A 349 -7.71 13.81 0.14
CA ASN A 349 -6.93 13.52 -1.05
C ASN A 349 -6.33 14.81 -1.63
N GLY A 350 -5.51 14.66 -2.66
CA GLY A 350 -4.94 15.74 -3.46
C GLY A 350 -5.26 15.57 -4.93
N ILE A 351 -4.35 16.04 -5.78
CA ILE A 351 -4.36 15.84 -7.22
C ILE A 351 -3.50 14.62 -7.59
N TYR A 352 -3.74 14.12 -8.81
CA TYR A 352 -2.89 13.17 -9.50
C TYR A 352 -2.51 13.69 -10.88
N ILE A 353 -1.23 13.55 -11.24
CA ILE A 353 -0.75 13.82 -12.60
C ILE A 353 -0.29 12.48 -13.17
N PRO A 354 -1.02 11.95 -14.18
CA PRO A 354 -0.68 10.66 -14.78
C PRO A 354 0.69 10.68 -15.47
N ARG A 355 1.29 9.51 -15.60
CA ARG A 355 2.49 9.28 -16.39
C ARG A 355 2.34 9.90 -17.78
N PHE A 356 3.32 10.71 -18.19
CA PHE A 356 3.41 11.32 -19.51
C PHE A 356 4.75 11.00 -20.21
N ARG A 357 5.74 10.48 -19.49
CA ARG A 357 7.00 9.99 -20.04
C ARG A 357 6.87 8.56 -20.52
N ASN A 358 7.51 8.24 -21.63
CA ASN A 358 7.60 6.87 -22.17
C ASN A 358 6.24 6.17 -22.28
N VAL A 359 5.22 6.89 -22.76
CA VAL A 359 3.88 6.34 -23.03
C VAL A 359 3.78 5.81 -24.46
N LYS A 360 4.29 6.55 -25.42
CA LYS A 360 4.38 6.15 -26.84
C LYS A 360 5.77 5.65 -27.19
N GLU A 361 6.77 6.44 -26.83
CA GLU A 361 8.17 6.10 -26.95
C GLU A 361 8.57 5.18 -25.78
N SER A 362 9.55 4.30 -26.01
CA SER A 362 10.06 3.40 -24.96
C SER A 362 11.12 4.08 -24.07
N THR A 363 11.78 5.12 -24.56
CA THR A 363 12.91 5.78 -23.87
C THR A 363 12.87 7.29 -24.09
N THR A 364 13.00 8.06 -23.01
CA THR A 364 13.17 9.52 -23.01
C THR A 364 14.30 9.89 -22.06
N ASN A 365 15.15 10.85 -22.41
CA ASN A 365 16.26 11.33 -21.58
C ASN A 365 17.18 10.23 -21.01
N GLY A 366 17.31 9.10 -21.73
CA GLY A 366 18.16 7.98 -21.35
C GLY A 366 17.65 7.15 -20.17
N PHE A 367 16.34 7.14 -19.93
CA PHE A 367 15.66 6.24 -19.00
C PHE A 367 14.42 5.59 -19.65
N ILE A 368 14.04 4.43 -19.14
CA ILE A 368 12.81 3.71 -19.47
C ILE A 368 11.81 3.83 -18.32
N ARG A 369 10.55 3.41 -18.53
CA ARG A 369 9.45 3.51 -17.56
C ARG A 369 9.00 4.97 -17.33
N GLY A 370 8.40 5.26 -16.21
CA GLY A 370 7.84 6.57 -15.96
C GLY A 370 7.57 6.87 -14.49
N TYR A 371 6.80 7.92 -14.27
CA TYR A 371 6.35 8.36 -12.95
C TYR A 371 5.00 9.06 -13.06
N GLY A 372 4.22 8.98 -11.99
CA GLY A 372 3.05 9.81 -11.76
C GLY A 372 3.28 10.72 -10.57
N TYR A 373 2.47 11.76 -10.39
CA TYR A 373 2.62 12.66 -9.25
C TYR A 373 1.40 12.65 -8.35
N GLN A 374 1.65 12.84 -7.06
CA GLN A 374 0.63 13.13 -6.06
C GLN A 374 1.02 14.37 -5.28
N GLY A 375 0.04 15.18 -4.92
CA GLY A 375 0.24 16.42 -4.19
C GLY A 375 -1.03 17.24 -4.09
N GLY A 376 -0.87 18.54 -3.90
CA GLY A 376 -2.04 19.43 -3.78
C GLY A 376 -1.66 20.86 -3.50
N SER A 377 -2.68 21.67 -3.27
CA SER A 377 -2.54 23.07 -2.95
C SER A 377 -3.44 23.45 -1.77
N SER A 378 -2.90 24.22 -0.83
CA SER A 378 -3.62 24.62 0.37
C SER A 378 -3.09 25.96 0.92
N PRO A 379 -3.91 26.70 1.71
CA PRO A 379 -3.40 27.80 2.51
C PRO A 379 -2.38 27.30 3.54
N ALA A 380 -1.32 28.05 3.73
CA ALA A 380 -0.30 27.82 4.72
C ALA A 380 -0.07 29.09 5.56
N PHE A 381 0.19 28.87 6.84
CA PHE A 381 0.42 29.92 7.82
C PHE A 381 1.70 29.61 8.58
N ASP A 382 2.63 30.58 8.60
CA ASP A 382 3.90 30.39 9.30
C ASP A 382 3.72 30.55 10.82
N MET A 383 3.45 29.43 11.49
CA MET A 383 3.35 29.37 12.94
C MET A 383 4.71 29.50 13.65
N SER A 384 5.83 29.43 12.90
CA SER A 384 7.19 29.59 13.40
C SER A 384 7.73 31.03 13.25
N ALA A 385 6.90 31.97 12.78
CA ALA A 385 7.27 33.37 12.63
C ALA A 385 7.92 33.91 13.93
N PRO A 386 9.03 34.64 13.85
CA PRO A 386 9.72 35.14 15.03
C PRO A 386 8.92 36.23 15.73
N GLY A 387 9.09 36.34 17.06
CA GLY A 387 8.46 37.38 17.86
C GLY A 387 7.27 36.94 18.68
N PHE A 388 6.54 37.90 19.24
CA PHE A 388 5.36 37.67 20.08
C PHE A 388 4.38 38.86 20.00
N GLY A 389 3.18 38.71 20.59
CA GLY A 389 2.18 39.78 20.66
C GLY A 389 1.52 40.10 19.33
N ALA A 390 1.24 41.37 19.07
CA ALA A 390 0.51 41.82 17.89
C ALA A 390 1.26 41.54 16.59
N GLY A 391 2.58 41.81 16.53
CA GLY A 391 3.41 41.56 15.35
C GLY A 391 3.46 40.09 14.95
N TYR A 392 3.62 39.18 15.92
CA TYR A 392 3.53 37.74 15.68
C TYR A 392 2.17 37.33 15.11
N LYS A 393 1.08 37.80 15.74
CA LYS A 393 -0.29 37.51 15.27
C LYS A 393 -0.52 38.01 13.85
N GLU A 394 0.01 39.17 13.51
CA GLU A 394 -0.07 39.72 12.14
C GLU A 394 0.74 38.87 11.15
N ALA A 395 1.97 38.50 11.49
CA ALA A 395 2.82 37.65 10.67
C ALA A 395 2.16 36.28 10.39
N VAL A 396 1.63 35.63 11.43
CA VAL A 396 0.90 34.36 11.28
C VAL A 396 -0.36 34.50 10.43
N ARG A 397 -1.11 35.61 10.56
CA ARG A 397 -2.31 35.87 9.74
C ARG A 397 -2.00 36.12 8.27
N LYS A 398 -0.79 36.48 7.94
CA LYS A 398 -0.34 36.84 6.60
C LYS A 398 -0.09 35.63 5.69
N GLY A 399 -0.74 34.52 5.93
CA GLY A 399 -0.60 33.26 5.20
C GLY A 399 -0.45 33.40 3.69
N HIS A 400 -0.03 32.32 3.07
CA HIS A 400 0.11 32.22 1.61
C HIS A 400 -0.48 30.89 1.12
N TRP A 401 -0.70 30.75 -0.17
CA TRP A 401 -1.07 29.47 -0.77
C TRP A 401 0.17 28.73 -1.19
N ASN A 402 0.35 27.53 -0.65
CA ASN A 402 1.33 26.58 -1.10
C ASN A 402 0.76 25.65 -2.16
N ILE A 403 1.62 25.22 -3.06
CA ILE A 403 1.36 24.15 -4.01
C ILE A 403 2.60 23.26 -4.08
N ASN A 404 2.41 21.96 -4.00
CA ASN A 404 3.50 21.00 -4.11
C ASN A 404 2.99 19.66 -4.66
N PHE A 405 3.88 18.93 -5.32
CA PHE A 405 3.66 17.54 -5.67
C PHE A 405 4.99 16.82 -5.89
N SER A 406 4.97 15.51 -5.64
CA SER A 406 6.14 14.64 -5.75
C SER A 406 5.88 13.49 -6.68
N ALA A 407 6.92 13.07 -7.40
CA ALA A 407 6.90 11.95 -8.31
C ALA A 407 6.96 10.61 -7.56
N PHE A 408 6.21 9.65 -8.07
CA PHE A 408 6.29 8.23 -7.75
C PHE A 408 6.93 7.54 -8.94
N CYS A 409 8.24 7.34 -8.88
CA CYS A 409 9.02 6.77 -9.97
C CYS A 409 8.99 5.25 -9.93
N GLU A 410 8.76 4.63 -11.09
CA GLU A 410 8.84 3.18 -11.22
C GLU A 410 10.24 2.67 -10.87
N CYS A 411 10.30 1.49 -10.28
CA CYS A 411 11.53 0.75 -10.00
C CYS A 411 11.62 -0.46 -10.92
N LEU A 412 12.78 -0.67 -11.52
CA LEU A 412 13.04 -1.84 -12.35
C LEU A 412 13.18 -3.11 -11.51
N SER A 413 12.63 -4.22 -12.00
CA SER A 413 12.74 -5.53 -11.35
C SER A 413 14.14 -6.13 -11.58
N ARG A 414 15.08 -5.88 -10.66
CA ARG A 414 16.45 -6.39 -10.72
C ARG A 414 16.61 -7.62 -9.86
N LYS A 415 17.28 -8.67 -10.37
CA LYS A 415 17.57 -9.88 -9.61
C LYS A 415 18.52 -9.60 -8.43
N GLU A 416 19.36 -8.59 -8.55
CA GLU A 416 20.33 -8.13 -7.56
C GLU A 416 19.67 -7.45 -6.35
N ASN A 417 18.44 -6.96 -6.50
CA ASN A 417 17.62 -6.49 -5.41
C ASN A 417 16.85 -7.67 -4.81
N TYR A 418 17.25 -8.11 -3.61
CA TYR A 418 16.70 -9.31 -3.01
C TYR A 418 16.65 -9.26 -1.49
N VAL A 419 15.98 -10.23 -0.91
CA VAL A 419 15.98 -10.51 0.52
C VAL A 419 16.30 -11.99 0.78
N GLU A 420 16.96 -12.25 1.89
CA GLU A 420 17.28 -13.59 2.36
C GLU A 420 17.04 -13.70 3.86
N ILE A 421 17.12 -14.90 4.42
CA ILE A 421 17.03 -15.12 5.87
C ILE A 421 18.39 -14.90 6.52
N ASP A 422 18.45 -13.99 7.48
CA ASP A 422 19.52 -13.89 8.45
C ASP A 422 19.25 -14.91 9.58
N ARG A 423 20.01 -16.00 9.60
CA ARG A 423 19.82 -17.09 10.57
C ARG A 423 20.47 -16.80 11.93
N ASP A 424 21.34 -15.80 11.99
CA ASP A 424 22.04 -15.42 13.22
C ASP A 424 21.20 -14.45 14.06
N ARG A 425 20.09 -13.94 13.50
CA ARG A 425 19.19 -12.99 14.16
C ARG A 425 17.74 -13.44 14.11
N VAL A 426 17.06 -13.33 15.24
CA VAL A 426 15.64 -13.66 15.38
C VAL A 426 14.85 -12.45 15.88
N ASP A 427 13.56 -12.44 15.60
CA ASP A 427 12.61 -11.49 16.20
C ASP A 427 12.27 -11.90 17.65
N ALA A 428 11.43 -11.09 18.30
CA ALA A 428 11.02 -11.34 19.69
C ALA A 428 10.26 -12.65 19.87
N TRP A 429 9.84 -13.33 18.82
CA TRP A 429 9.14 -14.63 18.86
C TRP A 429 10.03 -15.80 18.44
N GLY A 430 11.32 -15.55 18.25
CA GLY A 430 12.30 -16.58 17.88
C GLY A 430 12.28 -16.95 16.40
N VAL A 431 11.62 -16.17 15.55
CA VAL A 431 11.57 -16.42 14.10
C VAL A 431 12.73 -15.71 13.41
N PRO A 432 13.57 -16.39 12.58
CA PRO A 432 14.66 -15.76 11.84
C PRO A 432 14.20 -14.58 10.99
N VAL A 433 15.00 -13.51 10.96
CA VAL A 433 14.64 -12.26 10.31
C VAL A 433 15.11 -12.19 8.86
N LEU A 434 14.64 -11.18 8.11
CA LEU A 434 15.15 -10.89 6.77
C LEU A 434 16.41 -10.03 6.82
N LYS A 435 17.30 -10.28 5.86
CA LYS A 435 18.38 -9.39 5.45
C LYS A 435 18.05 -8.80 4.10
N MET A 436 18.15 -7.46 3.99
CA MET A 436 17.80 -6.69 2.82
C MET A 436 19.01 -6.34 1.97
N HIS A 437 18.93 -6.58 0.66
CA HIS A 437 19.92 -6.24 -0.34
C HIS A 437 19.22 -5.51 -1.48
N ALA A 438 19.04 -4.20 -1.35
CA ALA A 438 18.31 -3.42 -2.35
C ALA A 438 18.85 -2.00 -2.46
N GLU A 439 18.96 -1.52 -3.70
CA GLU A 439 19.33 -0.15 -4.02
C GLU A 439 18.69 0.31 -5.32
N TYR A 440 18.49 1.63 -5.46
CA TYR A 440 18.06 2.23 -6.71
C TYR A 440 19.22 2.34 -7.69
N GLY A 441 18.98 1.94 -8.94
CA GLY A 441 19.97 2.04 -10.01
C GLY A 441 19.93 3.38 -10.74
N ASP A 442 20.69 3.49 -11.80
CA ASP A 442 20.82 4.73 -12.58
C ASP A 442 19.52 5.12 -13.28
N ASN A 443 18.68 4.15 -13.67
CA ASN A 443 17.37 4.42 -14.26
C ASN A 443 16.47 5.18 -13.27
N GLU A 444 16.34 4.70 -12.04
CA GLU A 444 15.52 5.34 -11.02
C GLU A 444 16.06 6.73 -10.62
N LYS A 445 17.38 6.90 -10.57
CA LYS A 445 18.01 8.20 -10.29
C LYS A 445 17.70 9.22 -11.39
N LYS A 446 17.73 8.80 -12.67
CA LYS A 446 17.35 9.64 -13.81
C LYS A 446 15.86 9.99 -13.78
N LEU A 447 14.99 9.00 -13.52
CA LEU A 447 13.54 9.21 -13.34
C LEU A 447 13.26 10.22 -12.23
N TRP A 448 13.93 10.09 -11.09
CA TRP A 448 13.77 10.96 -9.94
C TRP A 448 14.19 12.40 -10.24
N ASN A 449 15.32 12.61 -10.94
CA ASN A 449 15.78 13.92 -11.36
C ASN A 449 14.84 14.57 -12.38
N ASP A 450 14.47 13.86 -13.47
CA ASP A 450 13.51 14.35 -14.46
C ASP A 450 12.16 14.66 -13.79
N GLY A 451 11.72 13.81 -12.86
CA GLY A 451 10.46 14.00 -12.14
C GLY A 451 10.40 15.30 -11.35
N ARG A 452 11.44 15.66 -10.61
CA ARG A 452 11.43 16.92 -9.84
C ARG A 452 11.60 18.16 -10.73
N GLU A 453 12.39 18.07 -11.81
CA GLU A 453 12.54 19.17 -12.78
C GLU A 453 11.21 19.44 -13.49
N GLN A 454 10.54 18.40 -13.96
CA GLN A 454 9.23 18.50 -14.59
C GLN A 454 8.13 19.00 -13.63
N ALA A 455 8.26 18.70 -12.32
CA ALA A 455 7.38 19.27 -11.31
C ALA A 455 7.57 20.79 -11.21
N ALA A 456 8.81 21.27 -11.18
CA ALA A 456 9.09 22.71 -11.14
C ALA A 456 8.56 23.44 -12.39
N GLU A 457 8.81 22.89 -13.59
CA GLU A 457 8.29 23.45 -14.84
C GLU A 457 6.74 23.57 -14.83
N MET A 458 6.03 22.55 -14.32
CA MET A 458 4.56 22.60 -14.20
C MET A 458 4.09 23.66 -13.21
N LEU A 459 4.79 23.84 -12.08
CA LEU A 459 4.49 24.90 -11.13
C LEU A 459 4.72 26.29 -11.72
N GLU A 460 5.82 26.50 -12.44
CA GLU A 460 6.12 27.74 -13.14
C GLU A 460 5.08 28.04 -14.23
N ALA A 461 4.70 27.03 -15.02
CA ALA A 461 3.63 27.12 -16.00
C ALA A 461 2.30 27.54 -15.35
N ALA A 462 2.00 27.06 -14.13
CA ALA A 462 0.84 27.46 -13.35
C ALA A 462 0.94 28.89 -12.80
N GLY A 463 2.11 29.54 -12.89
CA GLY A 463 2.36 30.89 -12.39
C GLY A 463 2.71 30.93 -10.91
N ALA A 464 3.13 29.81 -10.35
CA ALA A 464 3.71 29.76 -9.01
C ALA A 464 5.00 30.60 -8.94
N LYS A 465 5.31 31.12 -7.77
CA LYS A 465 6.52 31.84 -7.45
C LYS A 465 7.32 31.08 -6.40
N ASP A 466 8.57 31.49 -6.22
CA ASP A 466 9.49 30.86 -5.25
C ASP A 466 9.57 29.35 -5.42
N VAL A 467 9.54 28.90 -6.69
CA VAL A 467 9.57 27.48 -7.03
C VAL A 467 10.91 26.89 -6.61
N LYS A 468 10.85 25.81 -5.84
CA LYS A 468 12.03 25.09 -5.33
C LYS A 468 11.88 23.61 -5.61
N LEU A 469 12.94 22.98 -6.06
CA LEU A 469 13.04 21.52 -6.08
C LEU A 469 13.01 21.01 -4.64
N THR A 470 12.25 19.96 -4.40
CA THR A 470 12.05 19.38 -3.07
C THR A 470 12.44 17.91 -3.03
N GLY A 471 12.70 17.43 -1.82
CA GLY A 471 13.02 16.05 -1.53
C GLY A 471 14.50 15.71 -1.72
N GLU A 472 14.95 14.76 -0.89
CA GLU A 472 16.18 14.01 -1.08
C GLU A 472 15.81 12.63 -1.62
N PRO A 473 16.72 11.94 -2.34
CA PRO A 473 16.47 10.58 -2.80
C PRO A 473 16.03 9.68 -1.64
N SER A 474 14.84 9.09 -1.74
CA SER A 474 14.32 8.26 -0.65
C SER A 474 15.19 7.01 -0.44
N VAL A 475 15.30 6.57 0.81
CA VAL A 475 15.83 5.25 1.13
C VAL A 475 14.87 4.19 0.62
N TYR A 476 15.40 3.06 0.14
CA TYR A 476 14.58 1.96 -0.36
C TYR A 476 13.59 1.46 0.70
N GLY A 477 12.38 1.13 0.34
CA GLY A 477 11.30 0.74 1.25
C GLY A 477 10.52 1.92 1.86
N PHE A 478 11.02 3.17 1.75
CA PHE A 478 10.38 4.34 2.35
C PHE A 478 9.04 4.71 1.69
N CYS A 479 8.85 4.40 0.41
CA CYS A 479 7.57 4.63 -0.26
C CYS A 479 6.46 3.69 0.21
N ILE A 480 6.81 2.59 0.90
CA ILE A 480 5.87 1.63 1.48
C ILE A 480 5.06 0.88 0.40
N HIS A 481 5.62 0.77 -0.80
CA HIS A 481 5.04 0.11 -1.96
C HIS A 481 5.84 -1.15 -2.36
N GLU A 482 6.42 -1.85 -1.38
CA GLU A 482 7.25 -3.03 -1.62
C GLU A 482 6.47 -4.10 -2.38
N VAL A 483 6.99 -4.51 -3.53
CA VAL A 483 6.42 -5.54 -4.41
C VAL A 483 7.52 -6.43 -4.99
N GLY A 484 7.16 -7.57 -5.61
CA GLY A 484 8.10 -8.56 -6.13
C GLY A 484 8.39 -9.67 -5.11
N THR A 485 9.56 -10.29 -5.15
CA THR A 485 10.07 -11.30 -4.19
C THR A 485 9.49 -12.72 -4.30
N ALA A 486 8.28 -12.92 -4.81
CA ALA A 486 7.71 -14.22 -5.16
C ALA A 486 7.01 -14.12 -6.53
N ARG A 487 7.71 -13.54 -7.49
CA ARG A 487 7.19 -13.09 -8.79
C ARG A 487 6.36 -14.14 -9.53
N MET A 488 5.33 -13.66 -10.22
CA MET A 488 4.47 -14.44 -11.10
C MET A 488 5.17 -14.73 -12.45
N GLY A 489 4.91 -15.90 -13.00
CA GLY A 489 5.41 -16.26 -14.34
C GLY A 489 4.86 -17.58 -14.83
N THR A 490 5.12 -17.90 -16.10
CA THR A 490 4.71 -19.17 -16.72
C THR A 490 5.76 -20.27 -16.58
N ASP A 491 7.02 -19.89 -16.37
CA ASP A 491 8.14 -20.81 -16.24
C ASP A 491 8.56 -20.95 -14.76
N SER A 492 8.43 -22.17 -14.24
CA SER A 492 8.81 -22.49 -12.86
C SER A 492 10.32 -22.36 -12.58
N ARG A 493 11.15 -22.20 -13.61
CA ARG A 493 12.60 -21.97 -13.47
C ARG A 493 12.95 -20.52 -13.17
N THR A 494 12.03 -19.59 -13.43
CA THR A 494 12.27 -18.13 -13.32
C THR A 494 11.24 -17.41 -12.46
N SER A 495 10.23 -18.11 -11.95
CA SER A 495 9.14 -17.55 -11.16
C SER A 495 8.77 -18.45 -9.98
N VAL A 496 8.11 -17.88 -8.98
CA VAL A 496 7.69 -18.60 -7.76
C VAL A 496 6.23 -19.03 -7.85
N VAL A 497 5.38 -18.18 -8.42
CA VAL A 497 3.95 -18.48 -8.60
C VAL A 497 3.57 -18.43 -10.08
N ASN A 498 2.56 -19.21 -10.41
CA ASN A 498 1.96 -19.21 -11.75
C ASN A 498 0.96 -18.03 -11.92
N ARG A 499 0.36 -17.92 -13.11
CA ARG A 499 -0.62 -16.88 -13.43
C ARG A 499 -1.84 -16.81 -12.50
N SER A 500 -2.13 -17.87 -11.74
CA SER A 500 -3.21 -17.93 -10.76
C SER A 500 -2.74 -17.67 -9.32
N CYS A 501 -1.55 -17.09 -9.14
CA CYS A 501 -0.91 -16.86 -7.83
C CYS A 501 -0.59 -18.14 -7.04
N GLN A 502 -0.70 -19.33 -7.66
CA GLN A 502 -0.39 -20.62 -7.08
C GLN A 502 1.10 -20.89 -7.17
N THR A 503 1.74 -21.35 -6.09
CA THR A 503 3.16 -21.70 -6.13
C THR A 503 3.42 -22.88 -7.07
N HIS A 504 4.57 -22.85 -7.77
CA HIS A 504 4.93 -23.92 -8.69
C HIS A 504 5.23 -25.24 -7.97
N ASP A 505 5.82 -25.18 -6.79
CA ASP A 505 6.30 -26.36 -6.06
C ASP A 505 5.20 -26.99 -5.19
N VAL A 506 4.50 -26.19 -4.38
CA VAL A 506 3.50 -26.66 -3.42
C VAL A 506 2.11 -26.18 -3.86
N LYS A 507 1.37 -27.01 -4.59
CA LYS A 507 0.18 -26.62 -5.34
C LYS A 507 -1.01 -26.06 -4.53
N ASN A 508 -1.04 -26.26 -3.22
CA ASN A 508 -2.10 -25.72 -2.37
C ASN A 508 -1.66 -24.48 -1.56
N ILE A 509 -0.58 -23.80 -2.00
CA ILE A 509 -0.17 -22.49 -1.49
C ILE A 509 -0.41 -21.44 -2.57
N PHE A 510 -0.97 -20.29 -2.17
CA PHE A 510 -1.22 -19.13 -3.01
C PHE A 510 -0.60 -17.89 -2.36
N VAL A 511 0.05 -17.03 -3.17
CA VAL A 511 0.62 -15.75 -2.73
C VAL A 511 -0.10 -14.65 -3.50
N THR A 512 -0.95 -13.88 -2.82
CA THR A 512 -1.86 -12.92 -3.48
C THR A 512 -1.61 -11.46 -3.09
N ASP A 513 -0.60 -11.21 -2.26
CA ASP A 513 -0.15 -9.85 -1.93
C ASP A 513 0.90 -9.33 -2.93
N GLY A 514 1.58 -8.24 -2.59
CA GLY A 514 2.59 -7.63 -3.45
C GLY A 514 3.77 -8.50 -3.80
N ALA A 515 3.98 -9.64 -3.12
CA ALA A 515 5.09 -10.54 -3.42
C ALA A 515 5.00 -11.17 -4.82
N CYS A 516 3.80 -11.38 -5.36
CA CYS A 516 3.60 -12.01 -6.67
C CYS A 516 3.87 -11.09 -7.88
N TRP A 517 4.33 -9.86 -7.68
CA TRP A 517 4.48 -8.83 -8.71
C TRP A 517 5.64 -9.10 -9.66
N VAL A 518 5.47 -8.67 -10.92
CA VAL A 518 6.46 -8.81 -12.01
C VAL A 518 7.15 -7.48 -12.31
N SER A 519 6.37 -6.39 -12.33
CA SER A 519 6.85 -5.01 -12.52
C SER A 519 6.04 -4.05 -11.65
N SER A 520 6.61 -2.90 -11.24
CA SER A 520 5.96 -2.03 -10.26
C SER A 520 4.82 -1.18 -10.81
N GLY A 521 4.94 -0.65 -12.05
CA GLY A 521 4.14 0.49 -12.50
C GLY A 521 4.44 1.76 -11.68
N CYS A 522 3.84 2.90 -12.00
CA CYS A 522 3.91 4.12 -11.19
C CYS A 522 2.67 4.34 -10.31
N GLN A 523 1.69 3.44 -10.38
CA GLN A 523 0.44 3.48 -9.63
C GLN A 523 0.62 2.91 -8.22
N ASN A 524 -0.14 3.43 -7.25
CA ASN A 524 -0.19 2.84 -5.91
C ASN A 524 -0.72 1.40 -6.00
N PRO A 525 -0.04 0.40 -5.40
CA PRO A 525 -0.26 -1.01 -5.73
C PRO A 525 -1.53 -1.63 -5.15
N THR A 526 -2.11 -1.04 -4.09
CA THR A 526 -3.14 -1.71 -3.26
C THR A 526 -4.39 -2.12 -4.04
N LEU A 527 -4.88 -1.30 -5.00
CA LEU A 527 -6.05 -1.66 -5.81
C LEU A 527 -5.79 -2.92 -6.64
N THR A 528 -4.64 -2.98 -7.30
CA THR A 528 -4.23 -4.13 -8.11
C THR A 528 -4.01 -5.38 -7.25
N MET A 529 -3.41 -5.25 -6.06
CA MET A 529 -3.29 -6.36 -5.10
C MET A 529 -4.65 -6.94 -4.72
N MET A 530 -5.64 -6.09 -4.43
CA MET A 530 -6.99 -6.53 -4.11
C MET A 530 -7.64 -7.25 -5.30
N ALA A 531 -7.51 -6.72 -6.51
CA ALA A 531 -8.07 -7.33 -7.73
C ALA A 531 -7.41 -8.68 -8.05
N ILE A 532 -6.08 -8.79 -7.92
CA ILE A 532 -5.35 -10.07 -8.06
C ILE A 532 -5.83 -11.08 -7.03
N THR A 533 -6.06 -10.66 -5.79
CA THR A 533 -6.57 -11.56 -4.74
C THR A 533 -7.98 -12.09 -5.07
N VAL A 534 -8.89 -11.24 -5.54
CA VAL A 534 -10.23 -11.67 -5.96
C VAL A 534 -10.13 -12.68 -7.11
N ARG A 535 -9.28 -12.41 -8.10
CA ARG A 535 -9.01 -13.31 -9.22
C ARG A 535 -8.44 -14.66 -8.76
N ALA A 536 -7.50 -14.65 -7.83
CA ALA A 536 -6.94 -15.87 -7.26
C ALA A 536 -7.99 -16.68 -6.48
N CYS A 537 -8.83 -16.02 -5.69
CA CYS A 537 -9.93 -16.68 -4.96
C CYS A 537 -10.96 -17.31 -5.90
N ASP A 538 -11.29 -16.67 -7.03
CA ASP A 538 -12.16 -17.25 -8.06
C ASP A 538 -11.55 -18.55 -8.61
N TYR A 539 -10.25 -18.57 -8.88
CA TYR A 539 -9.55 -19.79 -9.28
C TYR A 539 -9.54 -20.85 -8.16
N ILE A 540 -9.19 -20.46 -6.93
CA ILE A 540 -9.13 -21.37 -5.78
C ILE A 540 -10.48 -22.06 -5.57
N THR A 541 -11.58 -21.31 -5.57
CA THR A 541 -12.91 -21.87 -5.34
C THR A 541 -13.35 -22.80 -6.46
N LYS A 542 -13.00 -22.54 -7.71
CA LYS A 542 -13.32 -23.42 -8.85
C LYS A 542 -12.53 -24.73 -8.80
N GLU A 543 -11.23 -24.66 -8.55
CA GLU A 543 -10.35 -25.85 -8.59
C GLU A 543 -10.49 -26.75 -7.38
N TYR A 544 -10.70 -26.19 -6.20
CA TYR A 544 -10.70 -26.94 -4.93
C TYR A 544 -12.11 -27.21 -4.36
N SER A 545 -13.20 -26.70 -4.95
CA SER A 545 -14.57 -26.95 -4.47
C SER A 545 -14.93 -28.43 -4.44
N LYS A 546 -14.46 -29.24 -5.39
CA LYS A 546 -14.71 -30.67 -5.44
C LYS A 546 -14.04 -31.47 -4.29
N GLN A 547 -13.11 -30.84 -3.57
CA GLN A 547 -12.44 -31.43 -2.42
C GLN A 547 -13.06 -31.01 -1.08
N VAL A 548 -14.00 -30.06 -1.12
CA VAL A 548 -14.70 -29.49 0.04
C VAL A 548 -16.10 -30.07 0.19
N ALA A 549 -16.69 -30.65 -0.88
CA ALA A 549 -17.93 -31.41 -0.85
C ALA A 549 -17.61 -32.90 -0.41
#